data_b95110721cc028820da70111bc8e6c36
#
_entry.id   b95110721cc028820da70111bc8e6c36
#
_cell.length_a   1.000
_cell.length_b   1.000
_cell.length_c   1.000
_cell.angle_alpha   90.00
_cell.angle_beta   90.00
_cell.angle_gamma   90.00
#
_symmetry.space_group_name_H-M   'P 1'
#
loop_
_entity.id
_entity.type
_entity.pdbx_description
1 polymer ?
#
loop_
_entity_poly.entity_id
_entity_poly.type
_entity_poly.pdbx_seq_one_letter_code
_entity_poly.pdbx_strand_id
1 'polypeptide(L)'
;MKKSEQVCSRQYAVSSYLVYGSSFLLLTAYCLLSSVAFAQETITLSSLIDEARRNNPEILAYQKRVKAKEHRAKVEGALDDPQLKVEVMDIPGDKPFNLSDSMQTRYTFNQMLPFPGKLSLKQKAAMKEVLMVASEAQNKELEIVAMLKATYFDYAFLVESIKITKEIKEILSQIADIAGARYGANLASQQDVIKSQVELTMLQNELISLEAEKDVVVARINSILNQDTATPLGKPEDIKTYKASIKLDDLIKTAIEKAPALKAMEYDIQARDVDIELNKKNYYPDFMVGVAPIQRNGRFDAYDVMFGVNIPLWWGKYDNQVSEARANAEILRAEFKAEQNIKTFEVREAAINVAAADRIRTVYETSLLPQADISFQSAMASYQTGKIDFLSMLDSERALKKTRIEYIKSVVEYRKNVAFLEKAVGGDLKTVSSGQFSVVRGEKEETTQ
;
A
#
# COMPACT_ATOMS: atom_id res chain seq x y z
N MET A 1 39.96 -31.43 -68.06
CA MET A 1 39.21 -31.50 -66.79
C MET A 1 40.02 -30.98 -65.54
N LYS A 2 40.80 -29.92 -65.67
CA LYS A 2 41.60 -29.34 -64.51
C LYS A 2 41.46 -27.85 -64.36
N LYS A 3 40.50 -27.19 -64.99
CA LYS A 3 40.24 -25.73 -64.88
C LYS A 3 38.91 -25.36 -64.20
N SER A 4 38.01 -26.31 -63.87
CA SER A 4 36.72 -26.08 -63.26
C SER A 4 36.73 -26.15 -61.71
N GLU A 5 37.72 -26.84 -61.14
CA GLU A 5 37.80 -26.96 -59.67
C GLU A 5 38.41 -25.74 -58.98
N GLN A 6 39.24 -24.92 -59.61
CA GLN A 6 39.85 -23.77 -59.02
C GLN A 6 38.94 -22.53 -58.97
N VAL A 7 37.87 -22.47 -59.73
CA VAL A 7 36.91 -21.34 -59.66
C VAL A 7 35.88 -21.55 -58.54
N CYS A 8 35.54 -22.80 -58.22
CA CYS A 8 34.59 -23.11 -57.15
C CYS A 8 35.15 -22.86 -55.76
N SER A 9 36.47 -23.10 -55.55
CA SER A 9 37.11 -22.87 -54.24
C SER A 9 37.30 -21.37 -53.87
N ARG A 10 37.41 -20.51 -54.87
CA ARG A 10 37.50 -19.05 -54.62
C ARG A 10 36.17 -18.38 -54.30
N GLN A 11 35.06 -18.91 -54.80
CA GLN A 11 33.72 -18.37 -54.46
C GLN A 11 33.28 -18.72 -53.03
N TYR A 12 33.65 -19.88 -52.50
CA TYR A 12 33.34 -20.27 -51.12
C TYR A 12 34.17 -19.51 -50.12
N ALA A 13 35.39 -19.12 -50.38
CA ALA A 13 36.25 -18.36 -49.48
C ALA A 13 35.78 -16.91 -49.31
N VAL A 14 35.28 -16.26 -50.35
CA VAL A 14 34.79 -14.87 -50.27
C VAL A 14 33.43 -14.78 -49.56
N SER A 15 32.57 -15.80 -49.73
CA SER A 15 31.28 -15.86 -49.05
C SER A 15 31.39 -16.08 -47.52
N SER A 16 32.37 -16.86 -47.08
CA SER A 16 32.59 -17.09 -45.64
C SER A 16 33.12 -15.86 -44.89
N TYR A 17 33.99 -15.06 -45.50
CA TYR A 17 34.48 -13.81 -44.89
C TYR A 17 33.40 -12.73 -44.78
N LEU A 18 32.45 -12.65 -45.68
CA LEU A 18 31.31 -11.73 -45.61
C LEU A 18 30.28 -12.11 -44.53
N VAL A 19 30.06 -13.41 -44.31
CA VAL A 19 29.15 -13.89 -43.28
C VAL A 19 29.74 -13.70 -41.86
N TYR A 20 31.03 -13.96 -41.68
CA TYR A 20 31.71 -13.70 -40.38
C TYR A 20 31.89 -12.21 -40.07
N GLY A 21 32.12 -11.37 -41.09
CA GLY A 21 32.23 -9.92 -40.91
C GLY A 21 30.91 -9.28 -40.51
N SER A 22 29.78 -9.71 -41.05
CA SER A 22 28.46 -9.20 -40.69
C SER A 22 28.00 -9.68 -39.31
N SER A 23 28.34 -10.91 -38.90
CA SER A 23 28.04 -11.43 -37.56
C SER A 23 28.86 -10.74 -36.46
N PHE A 24 30.12 -10.37 -36.76
CA PHE A 24 30.97 -9.63 -35.81
C PHE A 24 30.51 -8.18 -35.65
N LEU A 25 30.06 -7.50 -36.70
CA LEU A 25 29.48 -6.17 -36.66
C LEU A 25 28.13 -6.14 -35.92
N LEU A 26 27.30 -7.19 -36.04
CA LEU A 26 26.05 -7.33 -35.30
C LEU A 26 26.30 -7.61 -33.81
N LEU A 27 27.31 -8.38 -33.43
CA LEU A 27 27.70 -8.63 -32.06
C LEU A 27 28.28 -7.39 -31.41
N THR A 28 29.09 -6.59 -32.09
CA THR A 28 29.61 -5.32 -31.57
C THR A 28 28.52 -4.25 -31.47
N ALA A 29 27.57 -4.22 -32.39
CA ALA A 29 26.39 -3.34 -32.28
C ALA A 29 25.47 -3.74 -31.12
N TYR A 30 25.33 -5.03 -30.83
CA TYR A 30 24.55 -5.53 -29.68
C TYR A 30 25.25 -5.21 -28.34
N CYS A 31 26.58 -5.28 -28.27
CA CYS A 31 27.35 -4.86 -27.09
C CYS A 31 27.38 -3.32 -26.89
N LEU A 32 27.23 -2.54 -27.96
CA LEU A 32 27.15 -1.07 -27.85
C LEU A 32 25.73 -0.59 -27.47
N LEU A 33 24.69 -1.38 -27.77
CA LEU A 33 23.32 -1.08 -27.35
C LEU A 33 23.03 -1.50 -25.90
N SER A 34 23.85 -2.34 -25.28
CA SER A 34 23.70 -2.74 -23.87
C SER A 34 24.43 -1.81 -22.87
N SER A 35 25.20 -0.85 -23.33
CA SER A 35 25.63 0.29 -22.52
C SER A 35 24.58 1.40 -22.52
N VAL A 36 23.31 1.05 -22.20
CA VAL A 36 22.39 2.04 -21.65
C VAL A 36 23.02 2.46 -20.34
N ALA A 37 23.70 3.61 -20.35
CA ALA A 37 24.08 4.28 -19.13
C ALA A 37 22.82 4.35 -18.27
N PHE A 38 22.81 3.62 -17.14
CA PHE A 38 21.88 3.87 -16.07
C PHE A 38 22.17 5.29 -15.58
N ALA A 39 21.67 6.28 -16.32
CA ALA A 39 21.43 7.58 -15.73
C ALA A 39 20.59 7.23 -14.50
N GLN A 40 21.11 7.51 -13.33
CA GLN A 40 20.43 7.32 -12.05
C GLN A 40 19.17 8.20 -12.10
N GLU A 41 18.07 7.67 -12.69
CA GLU A 41 16.81 8.39 -12.79
C GLU A 41 16.39 8.78 -11.37
N THR A 42 16.13 10.06 -11.18
CA THR A 42 15.56 10.54 -9.93
C THR A 42 14.15 9.98 -9.79
N ILE A 43 13.95 9.19 -8.74
CA ILE A 43 12.64 8.60 -8.45
C ILE A 43 11.79 9.60 -7.69
N THR A 44 10.59 9.86 -8.23
CA THR A 44 9.59 10.70 -7.57
C THR A 44 8.67 9.85 -6.69
N LEU A 45 8.28 10.40 -5.54
CA LEU A 45 7.32 9.73 -4.66
C LEU A 45 5.98 9.45 -5.38
N SER A 46 5.55 10.35 -6.27
CA SER A 46 4.30 10.20 -7.03
C SER A 46 4.36 8.99 -7.97
N SER A 47 5.47 8.76 -8.67
CA SER A 47 5.62 7.60 -9.57
C SER A 47 5.54 6.28 -8.82
N LEU A 48 6.15 6.20 -7.63
CA LEU A 48 6.09 5.02 -6.77
C LEU A 48 4.67 4.76 -6.23
N ILE A 49 3.93 5.81 -5.87
CA ILE A 49 2.53 5.67 -5.43
C ILE A 49 1.66 5.14 -6.56
N ASP A 50 1.80 5.67 -7.78
CA ASP A 50 1.04 5.22 -8.95
C ASP A 50 1.39 3.78 -9.33
N GLU A 51 2.63 3.37 -9.15
CA GLU A 51 3.07 2.01 -9.36
C GLU A 51 2.51 1.06 -8.29
N ALA A 52 2.58 1.42 -7.01
CA ALA A 52 1.99 0.64 -5.92
C ALA A 52 0.47 0.43 -6.12
N ARG A 53 -0.26 1.46 -6.53
CA ARG A 53 -1.69 1.38 -6.85
C ARG A 53 -2.01 0.36 -7.93
N ARG A 54 -1.13 0.22 -8.92
CA ARG A 54 -1.32 -0.71 -10.05
C ARG A 54 -0.88 -2.12 -9.75
N ASN A 55 0.20 -2.28 -9.00
CA ASN A 55 0.91 -3.56 -8.91
C ASN A 55 0.84 -4.21 -7.52
N ASN A 56 0.51 -3.47 -6.46
CA ASN A 56 0.52 -4.03 -5.11
C ASN A 56 -0.52 -5.15 -4.95
N PRO A 57 -0.11 -6.37 -4.52
CA PRO A 57 -1.00 -7.52 -4.43
C PRO A 57 -2.14 -7.34 -3.43
N GLU A 58 -1.94 -6.60 -2.33
CA GLU A 58 -2.98 -6.35 -1.34
C GLU A 58 -4.08 -5.44 -1.91
N ILE A 59 -3.70 -4.37 -2.62
CA ILE A 59 -4.68 -3.49 -3.31
C ILE A 59 -5.46 -4.29 -4.34
N LEU A 60 -4.78 -5.09 -5.17
CA LEU A 60 -5.41 -5.93 -6.18
C LEU A 60 -6.35 -6.98 -5.54
N ALA A 61 -5.96 -7.56 -4.40
CA ALA A 61 -6.81 -8.51 -3.68
C ALA A 61 -8.12 -7.87 -3.20
N TYR A 62 -8.05 -6.64 -2.64
CA TYR A 62 -9.26 -5.91 -2.24
C TYR A 62 -10.14 -5.52 -3.43
N GLN A 63 -9.56 -5.11 -4.55
CA GLN A 63 -10.32 -4.87 -5.79
C GLN A 63 -11.03 -6.12 -6.30
N LYS A 64 -10.40 -7.31 -6.18
CA LYS A 64 -11.05 -8.58 -6.53
C LYS A 64 -12.15 -8.96 -5.53
N ARG A 65 -11.99 -8.64 -4.23
CA ARG A 65 -13.06 -8.81 -3.22
C ARG A 65 -14.30 -8.00 -3.57
N VAL A 66 -14.14 -6.75 -4.00
CA VAL A 66 -15.27 -5.91 -4.47
C VAL A 66 -16.00 -6.62 -5.61
N LYS A 67 -15.27 -7.07 -6.65
CA LYS A 67 -15.87 -7.81 -7.79
C LYS A 67 -16.58 -9.10 -7.35
N ALA A 68 -16.00 -9.84 -6.41
CA ALA A 68 -16.64 -11.05 -5.87
C ALA A 68 -17.96 -10.73 -5.17
N LYS A 69 -18.01 -9.65 -4.39
CA LYS A 69 -19.24 -9.18 -3.74
C LYS A 69 -20.28 -8.68 -4.75
N GLU A 70 -19.86 -7.99 -5.83
CA GLU A 70 -20.75 -7.58 -6.93
C GLU A 70 -21.45 -8.81 -7.57
N HIS A 71 -20.69 -9.88 -7.84
CA HIS A 71 -21.27 -11.12 -8.34
C HIS A 71 -22.22 -11.77 -7.32
N ARG A 72 -21.83 -11.78 -6.03
CA ARG A 72 -22.68 -12.30 -4.95
C ARG A 72 -24.01 -11.55 -4.86
N ALA A 73 -23.98 -10.22 -4.97
CA ALA A 73 -25.21 -9.41 -4.94
C ALA A 73 -26.19 -9.76 -6.07
N LYS A 74 -25.67 -10.16 -7.25
CA LYS A 74 -26.52 -10.65 -8.34
C LYS A 74 -27.13 -12.02 -8.02
N VAL A 75 -26.37 -12.90 -7.38
CA VAL A 75 -26.84 -14.24 -6.96
C VAL A 75 -27.93 -14.12 -5.90
N GLU A 76 -27.76 -13.24 -4.92
CA GLU A 76 -28.77 -13.03 -3.85
C GLU A 76 -30.11 -12.50 -4.37
N GLY A 77 -30.14 -11.85 -5.54
CA GLY A 77 -31.37 -11.40 -6.18
C GLY A 77 -31.99 -12.41 -7.12
N ALA A 78 -31.33 -13.54 -7.39
CA ALA A 78 -31.84 -14.57 -8.28
C ALA A 78 -32.79 -15.54 -7.57
N LEU A 79 -33.67 -16.17 -8.33
CA LEU A 79 -34.45 -17.30 -7.84
C LEU A 79 -33.56 -18.53 -7.61
N ASP A 80 -33.88 -19.32 -6.63
CA ASP A 80 -33.27 -20.65 -6.45
C ASP A 80 -33.54 -21.52 -7.69
N ASP A 81 -32.64 -22.49 -7.95
CA ASP A 81 -32.80 -23.39 -9.09
C ASP A 81 -34.07 -24.24 -8.96
N PRO A 82 -34.76 -24.50 -10.08
CA PRO A 82 -35.89 -25.45 -10.08
C PRO A 82 -35.42 -26.87 -9.73
N GLN A 83 -36.18 -27.54 -8.91
CA GLN A 83 -35.87 -28.89 -8.46
C GLN A 83 -36.58 -29.92 -9.37
N LEU A 84 -35.79 -30.86 -9.91
CA LEU A 84 -36.31 -32.05 -10.56
C LEU A 84 -36.25 -33.22 -9.57
N LYS A 85 -37.43 -33.82 -9.29
CA LYS A 85 -37.55 -35.01 -8.48
C LYS A 85 -38.15 -36.14 -9.35
N VAL A 86 -37.52 -37.30 -9.33
CA VAL A 86 -38.01 -38.50 -10.01
C VAL A 86 -38.46 -39.50 -8.94
N GLU A 87 -39.71 -39.88 -8.95
CA GLU A 87 -40.30 -40.82 -8.01
C GLU A 87 -40.79 -42.03 -8.79
N VAL A 88 -40.24 -43.20 -8.46
CA VAL A 88 -40.72 -44.48 -8.96
C VAL A 88 -41.69 -45.04 -7.92
N MET A 89 -42.93 -45.25 -8.31
CA MET A 89 -44.02 -45.54 -7.39
C MET A 89 -44.65 -46.88 -7.74
N ASP A 90 -45.34 -47.44 -6.74
CA ASP A 90 -46.12 -48.71 -6.87
C ASP A 90 -45.20 -49.89 -7.31
N ILE A 91 -44.02 -49.99 -6.67
CA ILE A 91 -43.16 -51.16 -6.83
C ILE A 91 -43.76 -52.30 -6.04
N PRO A 92 -43.98 -53.49 -6.68
CA PRO A 92 -44.55 -54.64 -5.99
C PRO A 92 -43.72 -55.08 -4.78
N GLY A 93 -44.37 -55.31 -3.64
CA GLY A 93 -43.71 -55.61 -2.37
C GLY A 93 -42.96 -56.96 -2.34
N ASP A 94 -43.32 -57.89 -3.23
CA ASP A 94 -42.62 -59.14 -3.47
C ASP A 94 -41.30 -59.00 -4.25
N LYS A 95 -41.06 -57.84 -4.93
CA LYS A 95 -39.86 -57.51 -5.70
C LYS A 95 -39.36 -56.09 -5.44
N PRO A 96 -39.01 -55.73 -4.23
CA PRO A 96 -38.80 -54.34 -3.81
C PRO A 96 -37.58 -53.64 -4.46
N PHE A 97 -36.71 -54.38 -5.13
CA PHE A 97 -35.54 -53.84 -5.85
C PHE A 97 -35.70 -53.84 -7.38
N ASN A 98 -36.85 -54.29 -7.90
CA ASN A 98 -37.09 -54.30 -9.33
C ASN A 98 -37.86 -53.05 -9.78
N LEU A 99 -37.10 -51.97 -10.15
CA LEU A 99 -37.66 -50.71 -10.59
C LEU A 99 -38.44 -50.81 -11.92
N SER A 100 -38.19 -51.88 -12.72
CA SER A 100 -38.87 -52.08 -13.99
C SER A 100 -40.32 -52.56 -13.82
N ASP A 101 -40.67 -53.14 -12.68
CA ASP A 101 -42.03 -53.61 -12.38
C ASP A 101 -42.88 -52.48 -11.74
N SER A 102 -42.35 -51.23 -11.66
CA SER A 102 -43.12 -50.11 -11.17
C SER A 102 -44.31 -49.79 -12.08
N MET A 103 -45.45 -49.48 -11.50
CA MET A 103 -46.66 -49.13 -12.26
C MET A 103 -46.65 -47.71 -12.76
N GLN A 104 -45.91 -46.80 -12.04
CA GLN A 104 -45.80 -45.42 -12.49
C GLN A 104 -44.48 -44.78 -12.09
N THR A 105 -44.02 -43.85 -12.93
CA THR A 105 -42.89 -42.93 -12.64
C THR A 105 -43.39 -41.51 -12.75
N ARG A 106 -43.14 -40.73 -11.70
CA ARG A 106 -43.51 -39.30 -11.63
C ARG A 106 -42.23 -38.46 -11.76
N TYR A 107 -42.24 -37.49 -12.67
CA TYR A 107 -41.18 -36.52 -12.87
C TYR A 107 -41.65 -35.14 -12.40
N THR A 108 -41.26 -34.71 -11.20
CA THR A 108 -41.74 -33.48 -10.59
C THR A 108 -40.76 -32.35 -10.81
N PHE A 109 -41.20 -31.28 -11.44
CA PHE A 109 -40.47 -30.00 -11.53
C PHE A 109 -41.07 -29.00 -10.57
N ASN A 110 -40.30 -28.54 -9.59
CA ASN A 110 -40.76 -27.59 -8.59
C ASN A 110 -39.90 -26.31 -8.66
N GLN A 111 -40.55 -25.14 -8.58
CA GLN A 111 -39.93 -23.86 -8.41
C GLN A 111 -40.41 -23.20 -7.13
N MET A 112 -39.47 -22.86 -6.24
CA MET A 112 -39.74 -22.03 -5.07
C MET A 112 -39.83 -20.56 -5.49
N LEU A 113 -40.85 -19.88 -5.03
CA LEU A 113 -41.09 -18.45 -5.27
C LEU A 113 -41.16 -17.75 -3.90
N PRO A 114 -40.08 -17.13 -3.43
CA PRO A 114 -40.11 -16.37 -2.19
C PRO A 114 -41.15 -15.27 -2.24
N PHE A 115 -41.67 -14.88 -1.07
CA PHE A 115 -42.65 -13.79 -0.99
C PHE A 115 -42.14 -12.54 -1.69
N PRO A 116 -42.97 -11.82 -2.44
CA PRO A 116 -42.55 -10.62 -3.19
C PRO A 116 -41.82 -9.63 -2.31
N GLY A 117 -40.63 -9.19 -2.79
CA GLY A 117 -39.74 -8.28 -2.08
C GLY A 117 -38.64 -8.95 -1.27
N LYS A 118 -38.67 -10.26 -0.96
CA LYS A 118 -37.57 -10.93 -0.24
C LYS A 118 -36.29 -10.93 -1.06
N LEU A 119 -36.31 -11.31 -2.34
CA LEU A 119 -35.13 -11.33 -3.22
C LEU A 119 -34.58 -9.93 -3.43
N SER A 120 -35.44 -8.94 -3.64
CA SER A 120 -34.98 -7.55 -3.80
C SER A 120 -34.33 -6.98 -2.54
N LEU A 121 -34.82 -7.37 -1.34
CA LEU A 121 -34.17 -6.98 -0.07
C LEU A 121 -32.84 -7.70 0.12
N LYS A 122 -32.74 -9.01 -0.17
CA LYS A 122 -31.46 -9.75 -0.16
C LYS A 122 -30.44 -9.09 -1.08
N GLN A 123 -30.83 -8.78 -2.32
CA GLN A 123 -29.98 -8.09 -3.26
C GLN A 123 -29.57 -6.70 -2.75
N LYS A 124 -30.51 -5.94 -2.16
CA LYS A 124 -30.23 -4.61 -1.61
C LYS A 124 -29.25 -4.67 -0.44
N ALA A 125 -29.38 -5.63 0.48
CA ALA A 125 -28.41 -5.84 1.56
C ALA A 125 -27.02 -6.17 1.00
N ALA A 126 -26.94 -7.14 0.08
CA ALA A 126 -25.69 -7.51 -0.58
C ALA A 126 -25.05 -6.35 -1.37
N MET A 127 -25.84 -5.46 -1.99
CA MET A 127 -25.31 -4.23 -2.62
C MET A 127 -24.73 -3.24 -1.61
N LYS A 128 -25.28 -3.16 -0.39
CA LYS A 128 -24.67 -2.38 0.69
C LYS A 128 -23.33 -2.98 1.15
N GLU A 129 -23.24 -4.31 1.20
CA GLU A 129 -21.97 -5.01 1.45
C GLU A 129 -20.93 -4.77 0.35
N VAL A 130 -21.33 -4.60 -0.92
CA VAL A 130 -20.41 -4.18 -1.99
C VAL A 130 -19.80 -2.82 -1.69
N LEU A 131 -20.63 -1.84 -1.29
CA LEU A 131 -20.17 -0.49 -0.95
C LEU A 131 -19.29 -0.48 0.30
N MET A 132 -19.58 -1.33 1.28
CA MET A 132 -18.76 -1.55 2.46
C MET A 132 -17.35 -2.01 2.04
N VAL A 133 -17.26 -3.11 1.28
CA VAL A 133 -15.96 -3.67 0.83
C VAL A 133 -15.22 -2.72 -0.12
N ALA A 134 -15.93 -1.92 -0.92
CA ALA A 134 -15.32 -0.88 -1.74
C ALA A 134 -14.67 0.22 -0.89
N SER A 135 -15.31 0.60 0.23
CA SER A 135 -14.74 1.55 1.18
C SER A 135 -13.55 0.96 1.95
N GLU A 136 -13.61 -0.33 2.31
CA GLU A 136 -12.45 -1.05 2.88
C GLU A 136 -11.26 -1.09 1.90
N ALA A 137 -11.53 -1.29 0.60
CA ALA A 137 -10.50 -1.25 -0.42
C ALA A 137 -9.82 0.12 -0.51
N GLN A 138 -10.58 1.21 -0.42
CA GLN A 138 -10.05 2.56 -0.36
C GLN A 138 -9.22 2.80 0.91
N ASN A 139 -9.68 2.31 2.07
CA ASN A 139 -8.93 2.41 3.33
C ASN A 139 -7.60 1.66 3.22
N LYS A 140 -7.60 0.46 2.64
CA LYS A 140 -6.39 -0.33 2.44
C LYS A 140 -5.39 0.35 1.49
N GLU A 141 -5.88 0.97 0.43
CA GLU A 141 -5.05 1.77 -0.46
C GLU A 141 -4.36 2.92 0.29
N LEU A 142 -5.10 3.66 1.14
CA LEU A 142 -4.53 4.73 1.97
C LEU A 142 -3.47 4.22 2.94
N GLU A 143 -3.67 3.04 3.53
CA GLU A 143 -2.67 2.40 4.40
C GLU A 143 -1.36 2.11 3.66
N ILE A 144 -1.46 1.48 2.49
CA ILE A 144 -0.31 1.12 1.68
C ILE A 144 0.41 2.37 1.17
N VAL A 145 -0.33 3.40 0.73
CA VAL A 145 0.26 4.67 0.30
C VAL A 145 0.96 5.37 1.46
N ALA A 146 0.39 5.38 2.67
CA ALA A 146 1.03 5.98 3.83
C ALA A 146 2.31 5.22 4.24
N MET A 147 2.27 3.89 4.20
CA MET A 147 3.44 3.03 4.45
C MET A 147 4.53 3.28 3.41
N LEU A 148 4.18 3.35 2.12
CA LEU A 148 5.13 3.65 1.05
C LEU A 148 5.76 5.03 1.23
N LYS A 149 4.96 6.07 1.53
CA LYS A 149 5.45 7.42 1.83
C LYS A 149 6.46 7.39 2.97
N ALA A 150 6.14 6.73 4.08
CA ALA A 150 7.03 6.61 5.24
C ALA A 150 8.34 5.91 4.87
N THR A 151 8.27 4.77 4.19
CA THR A 151 9.45 4.00 3.76
C THR A 151 10.31 4.77 2.74
N TYR A 152 9.68 5.53 1.83
CA TYR A 152 10.41 6.41 0.91
C TYR A 152 11.20 7.52 1.64
N PHE A 153 10.60 8.11 2.67
CA PHE A 153 11.30 9.10 3.49
C PHE A 153 12.43 8.50 4.32
N ASP A 154 12.29 7.24 4.80
CA ASP A 154 13.38 6.51 5.41
C ASP A 154 14.53 6.25 4.41
N TYR A 155 14.20 5.89 3.17
CA TYR A 155 15.20 5.77 2.08
C TYR A 155 15.94 7.08 1.83
N ALA A 156 15.21 8.19 1.71
CA ALA A 156 15.81 9.50 1.49
C ALA A 156 16.69 9.95 2.67
N PHE A 157 16.28 9.64 3.91
CA PHE A 157 17.11 9.85 5.10
C PHE A 157 18.45 9.11 5.02
N LEU A 158 18.43 7.82 4.65
CA LEU A 158 19.63 7.00 4.57
C LEU A 158 20.57 7.48 3.46
N VAL A 159 20.03 7.84 2.31
CA VAL A 159 20.83 8.40 1.20
C VAL A 159 21.54 9.69 1.63
N GLU A 160 20.84 10.60 2.31
CA GLU A 160 21.45 11.86 2.76
C GLU A 160 22.41 11.64 3.95
N SER A 161 22.10 10.69 4.85
CA SER A 161 23.01 10.32 5.95
C SER A 161 24.33 9.74 5.45
N ILE A 162 24.27 8.86 4.44
CA ILE A 162 25.47 8.32 3.78
C ILE A 162 26.30 9.45 3.16
N LYS A 163 25.65 10.41 2.50
CA LYS A 163 26.32 11.57 1.89
C LYS A 163 27.01 12.42 2.95
N ILE A 164 26.30 12.79 4.04
CA ILE A 164 26.87 13.56 5.15
C ILE A 164 28.05 12.82 5.78
N THR A 165 27.92 11.52 6.03
CA THR A 165 29.00 10.72 6.63
C THR A 165 30.23 10.63 5.71
N LYS A 166 30.05 10.55 4.38
CA LYS A 166 31.14 10.62 3.40
C LYS A 166 31.83 11.97 3.41
N GLU A 167 31.09 13.09 3.41
CA GLU A 167 31.62 14.44 3.52
C GLU A 167 32.44 14.62 4.81
N ILE A 168 31.93 14.17 5.94
CA ILE A 168 32.63 14.22 7.22
C ILE A 168 33.89 13.35 7.22
N LYS A 169 33.84 12.18 6.59
CA LYS A 169 35.03 11.32 6.43
C LYS A 169 36.13 12.00 5.62
N GLU A 170 35.78 12.73 4.56
CA GLU A 170 36.74 13.52 3.76
C GLU A 170 37.37 14.64 4.60
N ILE A 171 36.56 15.39 5.36
CA ILE A 171 37.04 16.42 6.29
C ILE A 171 37.98 15.82 7.33
N LEU A 172 37.62 14.70 7.94
CA LEU A 172 38.44 14.03 8.94
C LEU A 172 39.75 13.47 8.36
N SER A 173 39.77 13.03 7.10
CA SER A 173 40.97 12.63 6.40
C SER A 173 41.95 13.80 6.30
N GLN A 174 41.45 14.99 5.93
CA GLN A 174 42.30 16.21 5.88
C GLN A 174 42.82 16.59 7.27
N ILE A 175 42.01 16.43 8.31
CA ILE A 175 42.42 16.65 9.70
C ILE A 175 43.51 15.66 10.12
N ALA A 176 43.41 14.39 9.72
CA ALA A 176 44.41 13.36 10.00
C ALA A 176 45.75 13.70 9.35
N ASP A 177 45.75 14.23 8.11
CA ASP A 177 46.94 14.67 7.42
C ASP A 177 47.61 15.86 8.15
N ILE A 178 46.80 16.82 8.63
CA ILE A 178 47.28 17.94 9.45
C ILE A 178 47.91 17.46 10.76
N ALA A 179 47.24 16.52 11.46
CA ALA A 179 47.77 15.93 12.69
C ALA A 179 49.08 15.19 12.45
N GLY A 180 49.23 14.47 11.34
CA GLY A 180 50.44 13.79 10.92
C GLY A 180 51.60 14.78 10.63
N ALA A 181 51.32 15.86 9.91
CA ALA A 181 52.30 16.91 9.63
C ALA A 181 52.76 17.62 10.91
N ARG A 182 51.85 17.94 11.83
CA ARG A 182 52.19 18.56 13.13
C ARG A 182 52.99 17.62 14.02
N TYR A 183 52.67 16.31 14.03
CA TYR A 183 53.49 15.31 14.73
C TYR A 183 54.94 15.25 14.18
N GLY A 184 55.10 15.22 12.86
CA GLY A 184 56.42 15.28 12.23
C GLY A 184 57.21 16.53 12.57
N ALA A 185 56.53 17.64 12.86
CA ALA A 185 57.15 18.91 13.32
C ALA A 185 57.32 19.01 14.86
N ASN A 186 57.03 17.95 15.63
CA ASN A 186 56.97 17.92 17.12
C ASN A 186 55.97 18.92 17.74
N LEU A 187 54.89 19.26 17.01
CA LEU A 187 53.85 20.20 17.43
C LEU A 187 52.54 19.50 17.84
N ALA A 188 52.46 18.17 17.71
CA ALA A 188 51.31 17.33 18.11
C ALA A 188 51.81 16.00 18.68
N SER A 189 50.94 15.30 19.43
CA SER A 189 51.25 13.99 20.01
C SER A 189 51.00 12.85 19.01
N GLN A 190 51.73 11.73 19.14
CA GLN A 190 51.43 10.52 18.40
C GLN A 190 49.96 10.03 18.63
N GLN A 191 49.42 10.31 19.81
CA GLN A 191 48.08 9.98 20.19
C GLN A 191 47.04 10.65 19.27
N ASP A 192 47.28 11.90 18.82
CA ASP A 192 46.37 12.63 17.94
C ASP A 192 46.28 11.97 16.58
N VAL A 193 47.39 11.48 16.03
CA VAL A 193 47.45 10.74 14.78
C VAL A 193 46.71 9.41 14.90
N ILE A 194 46.94 8.67 16.00
CA ILE A 194 46.27 7.38 16.20
C ILE A 194 44.74 7.58 16.37
N LYS A 195 44.31 8.60 17.13
CA LYS A 195 42.90 8.92 17.31
C LYS A 195 42.21 9.27 15.99
N SER A 196 42.87 10.04 15.12
CA SER A 196 42.31 10.36 13.80
C SER A 196 42.11 9.12 12.94
N GLN A 197 43.04 8.14 12.96
CA GLN A 197 42.89 6.86 12.26
C GLN A 197 41.75 5.99 12.83
N VAL A 198 41.63 5.95 14.14
CA VAL A 198 40.48 5.25 14.80
C VAL A 198 39.15 5.84 14.36
N GLU A 199 39.00 7.18 14.35
CA GLU A 199 37.78 7.85 13.95
C GLU A 199 37.43 7.59 12.47
N LEU A 200 38.43 7.65 11.56
CA LEU A 200 38.23 7.29 10.16
C LEU A 200 37.72 5.86 9.99
N THR A 201 38.26 4.93 10.80
CA THR A 201 37.80 3.53 10.79
C THR A 201 36.37 3.41 11.34
N MET A 202 36.01 4.18 12.37
CA MET A 202 34.64 4.22 12.91
C MET A 202 33.66 4.75 11.88
N LEU A 203 34.01 5.83 11.13
CA LEU A 203 33.17 6.34 10.04
C LEU A 203 33.02 5.33 8.90
N GLN A 204 34.08 4.57 8.57
CA GLN A 204 33.99 3.51 7.58
C GLN A 204 33.00 2.41 8.02
N ASN A 205 33.04 2.00 9.29
CA ASN A 205 32.10 1.01 9.84
C ASN A 205 30.66 1.55 9.84
N GLU A 206 30.45 2.82 10.19
CA GLU A 206 29.15 3.47 10.12
C GLU A 206 28.60 3.50 8.68
N LEU A 207 29.43 3.80 7.68
CA LEU A 207 29.03 3.76 6.27
C LEU A 207 28.56 2.37 5.84
N ILE A 208 29.25 1.30 6.26
CA ILE A 208 28.84 -0.08 5.97
C ILE A 208 27.46 -0.34 6.56
N SER A 209 27.20 0.08 7.80
CA SER A 209 25.90 -0.09 8.44
C SER A 209 24.78 0.69 7.73
N LEU A 210 25.03 1.95 7.38
CA LEU A 210 24.07 2.79 6.65
C LEU A 210 23.77 2.26 5.24
N GLU A 211 24.77 1.73 4.55
CA GLU A 211 24.58 1.09 3.23
C GLU A 211 23.73 -0.18 3.35
N ALA A 212 23.98 -1.01 4.36
CA ALA A 212 23.16 -2.19 4.63
C ALA A 212 21.71 -1.84 4.99
N GLU A 213 21.49 -0.84 5.85
CA GLU A 213 20.15 -0.35 6.18
C GLU A 213 19.42 0.20 4.94
N LYS A 214 20.13 0.95 4.08
CA LYS A 214 19.58 1.45 2.81
C LYS A 214 19.10 0.31 1.93
N ASP A 215 19.88 -0.77 1.80
CA ASP A 215 19.53 -1.90 0.96
C ASP A 215 18.29 -2.66 1.52
N VAL A 216 18.14 -2.75 2.85
CA VAL A 216 16.93 -3.30 3.50
C VAL A 216 15.70 -2.44 3.18
N VAL A 217 15.83 -1.10 3.24
CA VAL A 217 14.71 -0.18 2.93
C VAL A 217 14.35 -0.24 1.45
N VAL A 218 15.34 -0.34 0.55
CA VAL A 218 15.10 -0.57 -0.89
C VAL A 218 14.32 -1.86 -1.12
N ALA A 219 14.74 -2.97 -0.49
CA ALA A 219 14.02 -4.24 -0.59
C ALA A 219 12.57 -4.13 -0.08
N ARG A 220 12.32 -3.33 0.96
CA ARG A 220 10.97 -3.07 1.47
C ARG A 220 10.12 -2.28 0.48
N ILE A 221 10.66 -1.24 -0.15
CA ILE A 221 9.96 -0.47 -1.20
C ILE A 221 9.60 -1.41 -2.36
N ASN A 222 10.56 -2.20 -2.85
CA ASN A 222 10.33 -3.15 -3.94
C ASN A 222 9.25 -4.18 -3.60
N SER A 223 9.22 -4.66 -2.35
CA SER A 223 8.15 -5.56 -1.87
C SER A 223 6.77 -4.89 -1.93
N ILE A 224 6.66 -3.60 -1.56
CA ILE A 224 5.40 -2.84 -1.67
C ILE A 224 4.99 -2.66 -3.13
N LEU A 225 5.96 -2.48 -4.04
CA LEU A 225 5.73 -2.33 -5.48
C LEU A 225 5.49 -3.65 -6.21
N ASN A 226 5.62 -4.79 -5.51
CA ASN A 226 5.58 -6.13 -6.11
C ASN A 226 6.66 -6.33 -7.18
N GLN A 227 7.87 -5.85 -6.90
CA GLN A 227 9.07 -6.03 -7.72
C GLN A 227 10.05 -7.01 -7.06
N ASP A 228 11.05 -7.46 -7.81
CA ASP A 228 12.17 -8.21 -7.21
C ASP A 228 12.86 -7.33 -6.14
N THR A 229 13.04 -7.87 -4.95
CA THR A 229 13.62 -7.18 -3.80
C THR A 229 15.03 -6.67 -4.05
N ALA A 230 15.76 -7.26 -4.99
CA ALA A 230 17.12 -6.86 -5.37
C ALA A 230 17.14 -5.76 -6.45
N THR A 231 16.00 -5.30 -6.97
CA THR A 231 15.93 -4.24 -7.98
C THR A 231 16.55 -2.94 -7.43
N PRO A 232 17.55 -2.36 -8.10
CA PRO A 232 18.14 -1.09 -7.65
C PRO A 232 17.13 0.04 -7.78
N LEU A 233 17.06 0.87 -6.74
CA LEU A 233 16.20 2.05 -6.72
C LEU A 233 17.02 3.29 -7.10
N GLY A 234 16.48 4.18 -7.93
CA GLY A 234 17.13 5.44 -8.30
C GLY A 234 17.25 6.41 -7.11
N LYS A 235 17.98 7.52 -7.31
CA LYS A 235 18.16 8.51 -6.24
C LYS A 235 16.80 9.18 -5.90
N PRO A 236 16.47 9.36 -4.62
CA PRO A 236 15.25 10.06 -4.23
C PRO A 236 15.37 11.56 -4.58
N GLU A 237 14.21 12.19 -4.86
CA GLU A 237 14.15 13.65 -4.96
C GLU A 237 14.54 14.32 -3.64
N ASP A 238 15.08 15.54 -3.73
CA ASP A 238 15.36 16.37 -2.56
C ASP A 238 14.06 16.57 -1.74
N ILE A 239 14.15 16.36 -0.42
CA ILE A 239 13.00 16.46 0.46
C ILE A 239 12.61 17.93 0.62
N LYS A 240 11.59 18.36 -0.15
CA LYS A 240 11.03 19.71 0.00
C LYS A 240 10.13 19.76 1.23
N THR A 241 10.34 20.76 2.08
CA THR A 241 9.46 21.03 3.22
C THR A 241 8.38 22.02 2.83
N TYR A 242 7.13 21.66 3.08
CA TYR A 242 5.98 22.55 2.94
C TYR A 242 5.40 22.80 4.33
N LYS A 243 5.10 24.06 4.64
CA LYS A 243 4.40 24.35 5.89
C LYS A 243 2.92 24.01 5.72
N ALA A 244 2.43 23.01 6.42
CA ALA A 244 1.02 22.66 6.42
C ALA A 244 0.27 23.63 7.35
N SER A 245 -0.70 24.38 6.81
CA SER A 245 -1.65 25.13 7.64
C SER A 245 -2.73 24.17 8.13
N ILE A 246 -2.68 23.80 9.41
CA ILE A 246 -3.55 22.79 10.00
C ILE A 246 -4.61 23.50 10.85
N LYS A 247 -5.87 23.43 10.41
CA LYS A 247 -7.04 23.76 11.25
C LYS A 247 -7.63 22.44 11.74
N LEU A 248 -7.35 22.10 12.99
CA LEU A 248 -7.67 20.81 13.59
C LEU A 248 -9.16 20.45 13.47
N ASP A 249 -10.05 21.39 13.73
CA ASP A 249 -11.50 21.13 13.72
C ASP A 249 -12.01 20.80 12.30
N ASP A 250 -11.47 21.47 11.26
CA ASP A 250 -11.79 21.18 9.87
C ASP A 250 -11.28 19.77 9.46
N LEU A 251 -10.12 19.37 9.94
CA LEU A 251 -9.57 18.04 9.68
C LEU A 251 -10.40 16.94 10.37
N ILE A 252 -10.79 17.12 11.62
CA ILE A 252 -11.64 16.17 12.34
C ILE A 252 -12.98 16.03 11.64
N LYS A 253 -13.61 17.15 11.27
CA LYS A 253 -14.87 17.12 10.52
C LYS A 253 -14.73 16.36 9.21
N THR A 254 -13.68 16.66 8.45
CA THR A 254 -13.41 15.96 7.17
C THR A 254 -13.18 14.46 7.37
N ALA A 255 -12.43 14.08 8.40
CA ALA A 255 -12.19 12.67 8.71
C ALA A 255 -13.49 11.93 9.03
N ILE A 256 -14.36 12.53 9.86
CA ILE A 256 -15.66 11.92 10.21
C ILE A 256 -16.56 11.78 8.97
N GLU A 257 -16.53 12.74 8.06
CA GLU A 257 -17.39 12.72 6.86
C GLU A 257 -16.82 11.86 5.71
N LYS A 258 -15.50 11.75 5.60
CA LYS A 258 -14.87 11.21 4.38
C LYS A 258 -14.00 9.97 4.62
N ALA A 259 -13.61 9.65 5.86
CA ALA A 259 -12.72 8.51 6.12
C ALA A 259 -13.35 7.20 5.61
N PRO A 260 -12.65 6.45 4.73
CA PRO A 260 -13.22 5.24 4.13
C PRO A 260 -13.57 4.16 5.16
N ALA A 261 -12.83 4.07 6.27
CA ALA A 261 -13.13 3.16 7.37
C ALA A 261 -14.52 3.43 7.97
N LEU A 262 -14.85 4.68 8.25
CA LEU A 262 -16.17 5.07 8.77
C LEU A 262 -17.28 4.85 7.74
N LYS A 263 -17.02 5.13 6.47
CA LYS A 263 -17.98 4.84 5.39
C LYS A 263 -18.26 3.34 5.24
N ALA A 264 -17.25 2.49 5.41
CA ALA A 264 -17.44 1.05 5.39
C ALA A 264 -18.44 0.61 6.48
N MET A 265 -18.25 1.08 7.71
CA MET A 265 -19.16 0.79 8.82
C MET A 265 -20.57 1.37 8.60
N GLU A 266 -20.66 2.55 8.02
CA GLU A 266 -21.96 3.16 7.68
C GLU A 266 -22.74 2.32 6.65
N TYR A 267 -22.05 1.78 5.64
CA TYR A 267 -22.67 0.87 4.69
C TYR A 267 -23.05 -0.48 5.31
N ASP A 268 -22.26 -1.00 6.27
CA ASP A 268 -22.63 -2.21 7.00
C ASP A 268 -23.89 -1.98 7.85
N ILE A 269 -23.99 -0.87 8.57
CA ILE A 269 -25.22 -0.49 9.29
C ILE A 269 -26.42 -0.46 8.33
N GLN A 270 -26.26 0.14 7.15
CA GLN A 270 -27.31 0.19 6.14
C GLN A 270 -27.68 -1.21 5.63
N ALA A 271 -26.72 -2.14 5.52
CA ALA A 271 -26.99 -3.54 5.18
C ALA A 271 -27.84 -4.22 6.26
N ARG A 272 -27.48 -4.04 7.55
CA ARG A 272 -28.24 -4.60 8.68
C ARG A 272 -29.64 -3.99 8.80
N ASP A 273 -29.83 -2.71 8.49
CA ASP A 273 -31.15 -2.09 8.43
C ASP A 273 -32.04 -2.75 7.36
N VAL A 274 -31.45 -3.12 6.20
CA VAL A 274 -32.16 -3.90 5.18
C VAL A 274 -32.43 -5.33 5.65
N ASP A 275 -31.53 -5.97 6.41
CA ASP A 275 -31.72 -7.29 6.98
C ASP A 275 -32.89 -7.30 7.98
N ILE A 276 -33.12 -6.24 8.75
CA ILE A 276 -34.34 -6.10 9.61
C ILE A 276 -35.58 -6.15 8.75
N GLU A 277 -35.61 -5.41 7.63
CA GLU A 277 -36.77 -5.43 6.73
C GLU A 277 -36.98 -6.80 6.05
N LEU A 278 -35.89 -7.48 5.71
CA LEU A 278 -35.92 -8.85 5.18
C LEU A 278 -36.49 -9.82 6.21
N ASN A 279 -36.06 -9.76 7.47
CA ASN A 279 -36.57 -10.61 8.54
C ASN A 279 -38.06 -10.36 8.84
N LYS A 280 -38.52 -9.13 8.72
CA LYS A 280 -39.99 -8.83 8.77
C LYS A 280 -40.77 -9.51 7.64
N LYS A 281 -40.16 -9.73 6.46
CA LYS A 281 -40.79 -10.45 5.37
C LYS A 281 -40.94 -11.96 5.63
N ASN A 282 -40.26 -12.52 6.63
CA ASN A 282 -40.40 -13.94 7.01
C ASN A 282 -41.74 -14.26 7.69
N TYR A 283 -42.52 -13.26 8.10
CA TYR A 283 -43.91 -13.46 8.51
C TYR A 283 -44.84 -13.77 7.35
N TYR A 284 -44.43 -13.56 6.10
CA TYR A 284 -45.24 -13.84 4.92
C TYR A 284 -44.83 -15.15 4.30
N PRO A 285 -45.81 -15.90 3.76
CA PRO A 285 -45.61 -17.23 3.19
C PRO A 285 -44.79 -17.16 1.90
N ASP A 286 -43.91 -18.14 1.70
CA ASP A 286 -43.30 -18.41 0.40
C ASP A 286 -44.19 -19.39 -0.38
N PHE A 287 -44.12 -19.33 -1.70
CA PHE A 287 -44.93 -20.12 -2.61
C PHE A 287 -44.09 -21.14 -3.35
N MET A 288 -44.72 -22.25 -3.72
CA MET A 288 -44.10 -23.24 -4.58
C MET A 288 -45.09 -23.55 -5.71
N VAL A 289 -44.58 -23.58 -6.93
CA VAL A 289 -45.34 -24.06 -8.08
C VAL A 289 -44.61 -25.26 -8.69
N GLY A 290 -45.37 -26.24 -9.15
CA GLY A 290 -44.78 -27.41 -9.74
C GLY A 290 -45.69 -28.08 -10.77
N VAL A 291 -45.07 -28.84 -11.65
CA VAL A 291 -45.73 -29.70 -12.61
C VAL A 291 -45.09 -31.08 -12.58
N ALA A 292 -45.91 -32.12 -12.63
CA ALA A 292 -45.42 -33.49 -12.58
C ALA A 292 -46.08 -34.34 -13.67
N PRO A 293 -45.43 -34.51 -14.86
CA PRO A 293 -45.81 -35.53 -15.80
C PRO A 293 -45.64 -36.92 -15.19
N ILE A 294 -46.64 -37.78 -15.42
CA ILE A 294 -46.72 -39.14 -14.90
C ILE A 294 -46.66 -40.11 -16.06
N GLN A 295 -45.72 -41.03 -15.97
CA GLN A 295 -45.54 -42.12 -16.93
C GLN A 295 -46.13 -43.41 -16.33
N ARG A 296 -47.08 -44.02 -17.03
CA ARG A 296 -47.66 -45.35 -16.71
C ARG A 296 -47.45 -46.27 -17.88
N ASN A 297 -46.99 -47.49 -17.62
CA ASN A 297 -46.77 -48.50 -18.66
C ASN A 297 -45.97 -47.95 -19.88
N GLY A 298 -44.95 -47.12 -19.63
CA GLY A 298 -44.09 -46.55 -20.65
C GLY A 298 -44.67 -45.35 -21.44
N ARG A 299 -45.89 -44.86 -21.10
CA ARG A 299 -46.56 -43.74 -21.76
C ARG A 299 -46.84 -42.61 -20.73
N PHE A 300 -46.64 -41.35 -21.14
CA PHE A 300 -47.11 -40.21 -20.40
C PHE A 300 -48.63 -40.05 -20.64
N ASP A 301 -49.45 -40.32 -19.63
CA ASP A 301 -50.90 -40.34 -19.72
C ASP A 301 -51.59 -39.37 -18.77
N ALA A 302 -50.86 -38.80 -17.82
CA ALA A 302 -51.37 -37.83 -16.87
C ALA A 302 -50.33 -36.80 -16.50
N TYR A 303 -50.75 -35.67 -15.94
CA TYR A 303 -49.89 -34.69 -15.32
C TYR A 303 -50.60 -34.10 -14.10
N ASP A 304 -49.80 -33.80 -13.06
CA ASP A 304 -50.26 -33.08 -11.88
C ASP A 304 -49.76 -31.64 -11.93
N VAL A 305 -50.56 -30.70 -11.43
CA VAL A 305 -50.12 -29.31 -11.15
C VAL A 305 -50.16 -29.14 -9.65
N MET A 306 -49.07 -28.62 -9.08
CA MET A 306 -48.91 -28.48 -7.65
C MET A 306 -48.73 -27.00 -7.28
N PHE A 307 -49.48 -26.59 -6.26
CA PHE A 307 -49.30 -25.31 -5.58
C PHE A 307 -49.03 -25.60 -4.12
N GLY A 308 -47.91 -25.07 -3.63
CA GLY A 308 -47.53 -25.18 -2.22
C GLY A 308 -47.39 -23.80 -1.60
N VAL A 309 -47.69 -23.69 -0.32
CA VAL A 309 -47.56 -22.49 0.47
C VAL A 309 -46.87 -22.85 1.77
N ASN A 310 -45.75 -22.21 2.07
CA ASN A 310 -45.07 -22.38 3.35
C ASN A 310 -45.68 -21.40 4.38
N ILE A 311 -46.53 -21.90 5.26
CA ILE A 311 -47.29 -21.08 6.22
C ILE A 311 -46.43 -20.85 7.48
N PRO A 312 -46.09 -19.60 7.83
CA PRO A 312 -45.25 -19.26 9.00
C PRO A 312 -46.09 -19.34 10.30
N LEU A 313 -46.19 -20.52 10.90
CA LEU A 313 -47.00 -20.74 12.11
C LEU A 313 -46.26 -20.37 13.41
N TRP A 314 -44.93 -20.43 13.43
CA TRP A 314 -44.12 -20.23 14.62
C TRP A 314 -43.73 -18.77 14.83
N TRP A 315 -44.66 -17.91 15.18
CA TRP A 315 -44.50 -16.45 15.24
C TRP A 315 -43.38 -16.03 16.19
N GLY A 316 -43.27 -16.69 17.36
CA GLY A 316 -42.15 -16.40 18.30
C GLY A 316 -40.76 -16.62 17.72
N LYS A 317 -40.61 -17.51 16.72
CA LYS A 317 -39.35 -17.63 15.96
C LYS A 317 -39.05 -16.36 15.17
N TYR A 318 -40.03 -15.84 14.46
CA TYR A 318 -39.86 -14.66 13.61
C TYR A 318 -39.70 -13.39 14.43
N ASP A 319 -40.38 -13.27 15.59
CA ASP A 319 -40.17 -12.20 16.56
C ASP A 319 -38.71 -12.14 17.05
N ASN A 320 -38.16 -13.31 17.38
CA ASN A 320 -36.76 -13.41 17.82
C ASN A 320 -35.76 -13.10 16.67
N GLN A 321 -36.04 -13.53 15.42
CA GLN A 321 -35.22 -13.19 14.27
C GLN A 321 -35.18 -11.69 14.01
N VAL A 322 -36.32 -10.99 14.10
CA VAL A 322 -36.34 -9.52 13.96
C VAL A 322 -35.64 -8.83 15.13
N SER A 323 -35.82 -9.37 16.36
CA SER A 323 -35.14 -8.81 17.55
C SER A 323 -33.63 -9.00 17.48
N GLU A 324 -33.18 -10.15 17.05
CA GLU A 324 -31.73 -10.42 16.78
C GLU A 324 -31.18 -9.48 15.72
N ALA A 325 -31.87 -9.31 14.59
CA ALA A 325 -31.42 -8.38 13.52
C ALA A 325 -31.34 -6.93 14.03
N ARG A 326 -32.29 -6.50 14.88
CA ARG A 326 -32.22 -5.16 15.51
C ARG A 326 -31.04 -5.04 16.46
N ALA A 327 -30.81 -6.03 17.33
CA ALA A 327 -29.69 -6.03 18.25
C ALA A 327 -28.34 -5.97 17.49
N ASN A 328 -28.19 -6.71 16.40
CA ASN A 328 -27.02 -6.68 15.55
C ASN A 328 -26.79 -5.29 14.93
N ALA A 329 -27.85 -4.61 14.47
CA ALA A 329 -27.75 -3.25 13.97
C ALA A 329 -27.36 -2.24 15.07
N GLU A 330 -27.86 -2.42 16.29
CA GLU A 330 -27.50 -1.56 17.45
C GLU A 330 -26.04 -1.76 17.88
N ILE A 331 -25.53 -2.99 17.86
CA ILE A 331 -24.10 -3.28 18.08
C ILE A 331 -23.26 -2.47 17.11
N LEU A 332 -23.52 -2.57 15.81
CA LEU A 332 -22.75 -1.82 14.80
C LEU A 332 -22.85 -0.30 14.96
N ARG A 333 -24.01 0.23 15.39
CA ARG A 333 -24.13 1.67 15.69
C ARG A 333 -23.27 2.10 16.87
N ALA A 334 -23.19 1.27 17.90
CA ALA A 334 -22.32 1.51 19.04
C ALA A 334 -20.83 1.45 18.65
N GLU A 335 -20.45 0.42 17.86
CA GLU A 335 -19.10 0.28 17.31
C GLU A 335 -18.72 1.44 16.39
N PHE A 336 -19.64 1.89 15.53
CA PHE A 336 -19.45 3.08 14.70
C PHE A 336 -19.15 4.34 15.53
N LYS A 337 -19.88 4.52 16.65
CA LYS A 337 -19.63 5.63 17.55
C LYS A 337 -18.26 5.53 18.23
N ALA A 338 -17.86 4.33 18.62
CA ALA A 338 -16.52 4.08 19.18
C ALA A 338 -15.43 4.39 18.14
N GLU A 339 -15.60 3.94 16.88
CA GLU A 339 -14.66 4.21 15.81
C GLU A 339 -14.57 5.71 15.47
N GLN A 340 -15.68 6.45 15.49
CA GLN A 340 -15.65 7.92 15.36
C GLN A 340 -14.78 8.59 16.43
N ASN A 341 -14.84 8.09 17.69
CA ASN A 341 -14.01 8.61 18.75
C ASN A 341 -12.53 8.27 18.54
N ILE A 342 -12.23 7.04 18.12
CA ILE A 342 -10.88 6.60 17.75
C ILE A 342 -10.34 7.47 16.60
N LYS A 343 -11.12 7.67 15.55
CA LYS A 343 -10.72 8.49 14.40
C LYS A 343 -10.46 9.95 14.79
N THR A 344 -11.29 10.51 15.66
CA THR A 344 -11.08 11.86 16.23
C THR A 344 -9.77 11.94 16.99
N PHE A 345 -9.45 10.91 17.79
CA PHE A 345 -8.18 10.80 18.51
C PHE A 345 -6.99 10.70 17.54
N GLU A 346 -7.04 9.80 16.55
CA GLU A 346 -5.97 9.60 15.56
C GLU A 346 -5.64 10.90 14.80
N VAL A 347 -6.66 11.63 14.34
CA VAL A 347 -6.46 12.91 13.65
C VAL A 347 -5.82 13.94 14.58
N ARG A 348 -6.26 14.02 15.84
CA ARG A 348 -5.70 14.94 16.82
C ARG A 348 -4.25 14.61 17.15
N GLU A 349 -3.97 13.33 17.39
CA GLU A 349 -2.61 12.82 17.63
C GLU A 349 -1.67 13.13 16.48
N ALA A 350 -2.07 12.77 15.25
CA ALA A 350 -1.28 13.03 14.05
C ALA A 350 -1.04 14.54 13.83
N ALA A 351 -2.04 15.40 14.06
CA ALA A 351 -1.89 16.84 13.96
C ALA A 351 -0.91 17.42 15.02
N ILE A 352 -0.96 16.92 16.25
CA ILE A 352 -0.01 17.29 17.31
C ILE A 352 1.41 16.88 16.92
N ASN A 353 1.58 15.64 16.40
CA ASN A 353 2.88 15.13 15.97
C ASN A 353 3.46 15.94 14.80
N VAL A 354 2.64 16.33 13.82
CA VAL A 354 3.06 17.22 12.72
C VAL A 354 3.52 18.57 13.28
N ALA A 355 2.75 19.18 14.19
CA ALA A 355 3.09 20.47 14.76
C ALA A 355 4.36 20.41 15.63
N ALA A 356 4.57 19.33 16.37
CA ALA A 356 5.78 19.10 17.16
C ALA A 356 7.01 18.91 16.26
N ALA A 357 6.89 18.07 15.22
CA ALA A 357 7.97 17.81 14.27
C ALA A 357 8.37 19.08 13.49
N ASP A 358 7.40 19.94 13.11
CA ASP A 358 7.69 21.22 12.45
C ASP A 358 8.49 22.16 13.36
N ARG A 359 8.12 22.25 14.64
CA ARG A 359 8.86 23.05 15.63
C ARG A 359 10.28 22.54 15.83
N ILE A 360 10.45 21.22 15.99
CA ILE A 360 11.78 20.60 16.14
C ILE A 360 12.64 20.89 14.93
N ARG A 361 12.11 20.62 13.72
CA ARG A 361 12.78 20.91 12.46
C ARG A 361 13.23 22.38 12.38
N THR A 362 12.34 23.31 12.73
CA THR A 362 12.63 24.74 12.70
C THR A 362 13.78 25.10 13.64
N VAL A 363 13.83 24.52 14.86
CA VAL A 363 14.95 24.75 15.79
C VAL A 363 16.28 24.27 15.21
N TYR A 364 16.29 23.08 14.58
CA TYR A 364 17.50 22.60 13.91
C TYR A 364 17.93 23.53 12.76
N GLU A 365 17.00 23.91 11.90
CA GLU A 365 17.24 24.71 10.70
C GLU A 365 17.72 26.13 11.04
N THR A 366 17.09 26.80 12.01
CA THR A 366 17.34 28.22 12.29
C THR A 366 18.40 28.46 13.37
N SER A 367 18.70 27.48 14.22
CA SER A 367 19.56 27.67 15.37
C SER A 367 20.68 26.65 15.47
N LEU A 368 20.36 25.35 15.63
CA LEU A 368 21.37 24.34 15.97
C LEU A 368 22.37 24.09 14.83
N LEU A 369 21.88 24.01 13.59
CA LEU A 369 22.74 23.73 12.42
C LEU A 369 23.74 24.86 12.16
N PRO A 370 23.34 26.16 12.08
CA PRO A 370 24.27 27.26 11.94
C PRO A 370 25.29 27.36 13.11
N GLN A 371 24.82 27.12 14.36
CA GLN A 371 25.72 27.16 15.51
C GLN A 371 26.76 26.05 15.50
N ALA A 372 26.36 24.82 15.13
CA ALA A 372 27.28 23.68 15.04
C ALA A 372 28.32 23.91 13.92
N ASP A 373 27.91 24.49 12.78
CA ASP A 373 28.81 24.77 11.67
C ASP A 373 29.86 25.86 12.05
N ILE A 374 29.42 26.97 12.64
CA ILE A 374 30.34 28.05 13.11
C ILE A 374 31.29 27.52 14.21
N SER A 375 30.77 26.71 15.15
CA SER A 375 31.57 26.09 16.20
C SER A 375 32.69 25.22 15.63
N PHE A 376 32.35 24.35 14.67
CA PHE A 376 33.33 23.49 14.02
C PHE A 376 34.37 24.29 13.24
N GLN A 377 33.95 25.27 12.44
CA GLN A 377 34.88 26.13 11.67
C GLN A 377 35.87 26.87 12.61
N SER A 378 35.39 27.42 13.72
CA SER A 378 36.20 28.06 14.74
C SER A 378 37.18 27.08 15.40
N ALA A 379 36.71 25.89 15.75
CA ALA A 379 37.56 24.85 16.33
C ALA A 379 38.64 24.38 15.36
N MET A 380 38.30 24.19 14.08
CA MET A 380 39.27 23.83 13.04
C MET A 380 40.38 24.88 12.88
N ALA A 381 40.02 26.16 12.76
CA ALA A 381 40.98 27.25 12.67
C ALA A 381 41.87 27.35 13.94
N SER A 382 41.29 27.15 15.11
CA SER A 382 42.02 27.16 16.38
C SER A 382 42.98 25.97 16.51
N TYR A 383 42.58 24.78 16.06
CA TYR A 383 43.46 23.61 16.02
C TYR A 383 44.63 23.81 15.06
N GLN A 384 44.38 24.33 13.87
CA GLN A 384 45.46 24.60 12.88
C GLN A 384 46.52 25.56 13.44
N THR A 385 46.12 26.55 14.25
CA THR A 385 47.02 27.51 14.90
C THR A 385 47.58 27.03 16.24
N GLY A 386 47.21 25.83 16.71
CA GLY A 386 47.69 25.26 17.97
C GLY A 386 47.06 25.85 19.22
N LYS A 387 45.95 26.57 19.13
CA LYS A 387 45.24 27.18 20.25
C LYS A 387 44.35 26.22 21.05
N ILE A 388 43.92 25.12 20.42
CA ILE A 388 43.14 24.06 21.07
C ILE A 388 43.78 22.70 20.74
N ASP A 389 43.47 21.70 21.54
CA ASP A 389 43.89 20.32 21.34
C ASP A 389 43.05 19.59 20.27
N PHE A 390 43.55 18.43 19.83
CA PHE A 390 42.87 17.58 18.82
C PHE A 390 41.51 17.10 19.29
N LEU A 391 41.39 16.75 20.60
CA LEU A 391 40.15 16.21 21.13
C LEU A 391 39.00 17.24 21.11
N SER A 392 39.32 18.51 21.49
CA SER A 392 38.35 19.61 21.45
C SER A 392 37.85 19.91 20.03
N MET A 393 38.72 19.80 19.03
CA MET A 393 38.37 19.94 17.62
C MET A 393 37.50 18.76 17.16
N LEU A 394 37.87 17.52 17.51
CA LEU A 394 37.14 16.30 17.17
C LEU A 394 35.71 16.28 17.79
N ASP A 395 35.59 16.76 19.03
CA ASP A 395 34.26 16.90 19.66
C ASP A 395 33.37 17.90 18.91
N SER A 396 33.92 18.96 18.38
CA SER A 396 33.20 19.95 17.56
C SER A 396 32.75 19.34 16.20
N GLU A 397 33.61 18.50 15.59
CA GLU A 397 33.28 17.78 14.35
C GLU A 397 32.15 16.79 14.59
N ARG A 398 32.23 15.96 15.64
CA ARG A 398 31.19 15.00 16.02
C ARG A 398 29.85 15.71 16.31
N ALA A 399 29.91 16.88 16.95
CA ALA A 399 28.70 17.69 17.22
C ALA A 399 28.08 18.18 15.90
N LEU A 400 28.89 18.64 14.95
CA LEU A 400 28.42 19.05 13.62
C LEU A 400 27.79 17.89 12.86
N LYS A 401 28.48 16.72 12.77
CA LYS A 401 27.94 15.53 12.12
C LYS A 401 26.59 15.13 12.71
N LYS A 402 26.54 15.01 14.04
CA LYS A 402 25.31 14.67 14.75
C LYS A 402 24.17 15.66 14.45
N THR A 403 24.46 16.96 14.49
CA THR A 403 23.46 18.00 14.24
C THR A 403 22.95 17.95 12.80
N ARG A 404 23.81 17.71 11.80
CA ARG A 404 23.40 17.55 10.40
C ARG A 404 22.48 16.34 10.20
N ILE A 405 22.83 15.19 10.77
CA ILE A 405 22.02 13.97 10.69
C ILE A 405 20.66 14.14 11.40
N GLU A 406 20.64 14.72 12.60
CA GLU A 406 19.41 14.98 13.34
C GLU A 406 18.52 16.03 12.66
N TYR A 407 19.10 17.01 11.95
CA TYR A 407 18.32 17.92 11.10
C TYR A 407 17.60 17.17 9.99
N ILE A 408 18.30 16.35 9.19
CA ILE A 408 17.67 15.56 8.11
C ILE A 408 16.61 14.62 8.69
N LYS A 409 16.89 13.97 9.83
CA LYS A 409 15.93 13.13 10.54
C LYS A 409 14.66 13.91 10.93
N SER A 410 14.80 15.14 11.42
CA SER A 410 13.66 15.99 11.79
C SER A 410 12.81 16.38 10.57
N VAL A 411 13.44 16.62 9.41
CA VAL A 411 12.75 16.87 8.15
C VAL A 411 11.96 15.64 7.70
N VAL A 412 12.57 14.47 7.78
CA VAL A 412 11.94 13.19 7.43
C VAL A 412 10.77 12.87 8.35
N GLU A 413 10.95 13.00 9.68
CA GLU A 413 9.88 12.78 10.66
C GLU A 413 8.69 13.72 10.45
N TYR A 414 8.93 14.99 10.12
CA TYR A 414 7.86 15.90 9.72
C TYR A 414 7.07 15.36 8.51
N ARG A 415 7.75 14.90 7.47
CA ARG A 415 7.12 14.36 6.26
C ARG A 415 6.36 13.07 6.51
N LYS A 416 6.88 12.17 7.34
CA LYS A 416 6.21 10.94 7.76
C LYS A 416 4.93 11.25 8.56
N ASN A 417 5.01 12.18 9.50
CA ASN A 417 3.84 12.60 10.29
C ASN A 417 2.76 13.25 9.42
N VAL A 418 3.15 14.01 8.38
CA VAL A 418 2.18 14.53 7.38
C VAL A 418 1.52 13.37 6.63
N ALA A 419 2.26 12.34 6.20
CA ALA A 419 1.68 11.18 5.52
C ALA A 419 0.70 10.39 6.42
N PHE A 420 1.01 10.26 7.71
CA PHE A 420 0.10 9.65 8.67
C PHE A 420 -1.14 10.50 8.94
N LEU A 421 -1.01 11.82 8.97
CA LEU A 421 -2.15 12.73 9.07
C LEU A 421 -3.06 12.62 7.84
N GLU A 422 -2.50 12.53 6.64
CA GLU A 422 -3.25 12.31 5.40
C GLU A 422 -4.04 11.00 5.46
N LYS A 423 -3.42 9.92 5.94
CA LYS A 423 -4.11 8.64 6.18
C LYS A 423 -5.24 8.80 7.19
N ALA A 424 -5.00 9.45 8.34
CA ALA A 424 -5.98 9.62 9.40
C ALA A 424 -7.20 10.44 8.94
N VAL A 425 -7.00 11.46 8.11
CA VAL A 425 -8.06 12.31 7.54
C VAL A 425 -8.82 11.61 6.40
N GLY A 426 -8.23 10.55 5.81
CA GLY A 426 -8.86 9.79 4.73
C GLY A 426 -8.52 10.27 3.32
N GLY A 427 -7.43 11.02 3.13
CA GLY A 427 -6.94 11.48 1.83
C GLY A 427 -5.89 12.58 1.91
N ASP A 428 -5.36 13.00 0.76
CA ASP A 428 -4.34 14.04 0.68
C ASP A 428 -4.84 15.37 1.27
N LEU A 429 -4.03 16.01 2.11
CA LEU A 429 -4.35 17.30 2.74
C LEU A 429 -4.63 18.42 1.72
N LYS A 430 -4.04 18.35 0.52
CA LYS A 430 -4.28 19.29 -0.58
C LYS A 430 -5.72 19.25 -1.12
N THR A 431 -6.36 18.09 -1.08
CA THR A 431 -7.76 17.91 -1.52
C THR A 431 -8.76 18.31 -0.46
N VAL A 432 -8.36 18.28 0.81
CA VAL A 432 -9.20 18.64 1.96
C VAL A 432 -9.35 20.15 2.10
N SER A 433 -8.37 20.90 1.61
CA SER A 433 -8.30 22.36 1.80
C SER A 433 -8.53 23.16 0.54
N SER A 434 -9.23 22.63 -0.46
CA SER A 434 -9.53 23.35 -1.71
C SER A 434 -10.30 24.68 -1.53
N GLY A 435 -10.49 25.12 -0.29
CA GLY A 435 -11.00 26.44 0.07
C GLY A 435 -9.94 27.52 0.37
N GLN A 436 -8.75 27.18 0.88
CA GLN A 436 -7.72 28.17 1.23
C GLN A 436 -6.34 27.52 1.47
N PHE A 437 -5.61 27.13 0.42
CA PHE A 437 -4.16 26.92 0.50
C PHE A 437 -3.46 28.01 -0.31
N SER A 438 -3.02 29.05 0.35
CA SER A 438 -1.94 29.89 -0.16
C SER A 438 -0.63 29.18 0.16
N VAL A 439 0.01 28.63 -0.87
CA VAL A 439 1.42 28.25 -0.83
C VAL A 439 2.21 29.56 -0.64
N VAL A 440 2.62 29.87 0.59
CA VAL A 440 3.64 30.89 0.80
C VAL A 440 4.95 30.31 0.27
N ARG A 441 5.24 30.52 -1.00
CA ARG A 441 6.60 30.44 -1.53
C ARG A 441 7.42 31.47 -0.75
N GLY A 442 8.43 31.00 -0.02
CA GLY A 442 9.47 31.90 0.47
C GLY A 442 10.22 32.50 -0.69
N GLU A 443 9.72 33.60 -1.25
CA GLU A 443 10.51 34.47 -2.08
C GLU A 443 11.52 35.13 -1.15
N LYS A 444 12.83 34.88 -1.43
CA LYS A 444 13.89 35.73 -0.93
C LYS A 444 13.61 37.12 -1.47
N GLU A 445 13.23 38.04 -0.61
CA GLU A 445 13.36 39.46 -0.91
C GLU A 445 14.85 39.75 -1.13
N GLU A 446 15.26 39.89 -2.39
CA GLU A 446 16.43 40.65 -2.76
C GLU A 446 16.18 42.12 -2.38
N THR A 447 16.65 42.50 -1.24
CA THR A 447 16.76 43.92 -0.88
C THR A 447 17.96 44.50 -1.66
N THR A 448 17.62 45.11 -2.79
CA THR A 448 18.51 46.07 -3.46
C THR A 448 18.47 47.39 -2.64
N GLN A 449 19.58 47.68 -1.95
CA GLN A 449 20.12 49.04 -1.78
C GLN A 449 21.55 48.98 -1.27
#